data_13247541b90a6f84d93b862ce2404abf
#
_entry.id   13247541b90a6f84d93b862ce2404abf
#
_cell.length_a   1.000
_cell.length_b   1.000
_cell.length_c   1.000
_cell.angle_alpha   90.00
_cell.angle_beta   90.00
_cell.angle_gamma   90.00
#
_symmetry.space_group_name_H-M   'P 1'
#
loop_
_entity.id
_entity.type
_entity.pdbx_description
1 polymer ?
#
loop_
_entity_poly.entity_id
_entity_poly.type
_entity_poly.pdbx_seq_one_letter_code
_entity_poly.pdbx_strand_id
1 'polypeptide(L)'
;MSNMSVKVAGVEWKNPVTVASGTFGSGAEYSEFVDLNKLGAVTTKGVANKPWEGNPTPRVAEVYGGMLNAVGLQNPGIELFCKRDIPFLKQFDTRIVVNVCGHSLDEYLDVVKRLADEPIDMMEINISCPNVKEGGIAFGTDPKGVETITSEIKKYAKQPVIMQLSPNVTSIAEIARAAEAGGADAVSLINTITGMKIDINRRSFVLANKTGGMSGPAVHPVAVRMVYETAHAVNIPIIGMGGITNASDAIEMILAGATAVSVGTANFVNPKTTEQIVDGIAEYMDRYGVKDISELVGAVDR
;
A
#
# COMPACT_ATOMS: atom_id res chain seq x y z
N MET A 1 3.15 15.81 25.11
CA MET A 1 3.30 14.82 24.06
C MET A 1 2.71 15.42 22.79
N SER A 2 3.43 15.28 21.70
CA SER A 2 2.97 15.73 20.38
C SER A 2 1.83 14.83 19.87
N ASN A 3 0.89 15.40 19.13
CA ASN A 3 -0.21 14.64 18.54
C ASN A 3 0.25 13.97 17.24
N MET A 4 0.31 12.65 17.20
CA MET A 4 0.66 11.88 16.02
C MET A 4 -0.56 11.32 15.27
N SER A 5 -1.78 11.54 15.78
CA SER A 5 -2.97 11.03 15.12
C SER A 5 -3.17 11.68 13.75
N VAL A 6 -3.61 10.88 12.79
CA VAL A 6 -3.94 11.33 11.43
C VAL A 6 -5.33 10.87 11.04
N LYS A 7 -5.99 11.62 10.17
CA LYS A 7 -7.29 11.26 9.64
C LYS A 7 -7.19 10.89 8.17
N VAL A 8 -7.32 9.60 7.87
CA VAL A 8 -7.30 9.08 6.50
C VAL A 8 -8.73 8.79 6.07
N ALA A 9 -9.24 9.52 5.08
CA ALA A 9 -10.59 9.34 4.55
C ALA A 9 -11.69 9.23 5.63
N GLY A 10 -11.60 10.07 6.67
CA GLY A 10 -12.55 10.09 7.77
C GLY A 10 -12.26 9.11 8.91
N VAL A 11 -11.38 8.12 8.71
CA VAL A 11 -10.95 7.17 9.74
C VAL A 11 -9.74 7.72 10.49
N GLU A 12 -9.83 7.76 11.82
CA GLU A 12 -8.74 8.22 12.68
C GLU A 12 -7.76 7.07 12.96
N TRP A 13 -6.47 7.30 12.67
CA TRP A 13 -5.35 6.44 13.01
C TRP A 13 -4.55 7.10 14.13
N LYS A 14 -4.11 6.34 15.13
CA LYS A 14 -3.35 6.87 16.28
C LYS A 14 -1.97 7.45 15.94
N ASN A 15 -1.40 7.03 14.79
CA ASN A 15 -0.18 7.56 14.19
C ASN A 15 -0.18 7.26 12.67
N PRO A 16 0.70 7.89 11.87
CA PRO A 16 0.65 7.79 10.42
C PRO A 16 1.21 6.48 9.84
N VAL A 17 1.64 5.51 10.65
CA VAL A 17 2.39 4.34 10.16
C VAL A 17 1.49 3.12 9.95
N THR A 18 1.55 2.57 8.74
CA THR A 18 0.99 1.27 8.39
C THR A 18 2.03 0.40 7.67
N VAL A 19 1.64 -0.79 7.27
CA VAL A 19 2.46 -1.76 6.52
C VAL A 19 1.96 -1.92 5.09
N ALA A 20 2.87 -2.18 4.15
CA ALA A 20 2.48 -2.43 2.76
C ALA A 20 1.93 -3.84 2.59
N SER A 21 0.84 -3.95 1.84
CA SER A 21 0.26 -5.24 1.50
C SER A 21 1.29 -6.17 0.85
N GLY A 22 1.28 -7.44 1.22
CA GLY A 22 2.21 -8.44 0.68
C GLY A 22 3.54 -8.58 1.39
N THR A 23 3.89 -7.70 2.32
CA THR A 23 5.16 -7.75 3.08
C THR A 23 4.96 -8.06 4.56
N PHE A 24 3.71 -8.17 5.01
CA PHE A 24 3.36 -8.33 6.42
C PHE A 24 2.31 -9.41 6.66
N GLY A 25 1.91 -10.13 5.62
CA GLY A 25 0.78 -11.06 5.68
C GLY A 25 -0.51 -10.35 6.11
N SER A 26 -1.24 -10.96 7.03
CA SER A 26 -2.34 -10.31 7.77
C SER A 26 -1.95 -10.02 9.23
N GLY A 27 -0.65 -9.91 9.51
CA GLY A 27 -0.10 -9.52 10.80
C GLY A 27 0.22 -10.69 11.76
N ALA A 28 -0.30 -11.90 11.53
CA ALA A 28 -0.14 -13.02 12.45
C ALA A 28 1.34 -13.38 12.67
N GLU A 29 2.11 -13.55 11.59
CA GLU A 29 3.53 -13.89 11.68
C GLU A 29 4.36 -12.76 12.30
N TYR A 30 4.00 -11.51 12.00
CA TYR A 30 4.73 -10.35 12.52
C TYR A 30 4.36 -9.98 13.95
N SER A 31 3.19 -10.38 14.45
CA SER A 31 2.81 -10.16 15.85
C SER A 31 3.73 -10.82 16.88
N GLU A 32 4.56 -11.77 16.43
CA GLU A 32 5.62 -12.36 17.25
C GLU A 32 6.81 -11.41 17.47
N PHE A 33 6.98 -10.39 16.63
CA PHE A 33 8.10 -9.46 16.64
C PHE A 33 7.70 -8.01 16.91
N VAL A 34 6.47 -7.64 16.55
CA VAL A 34 5.92 -6.27 16.55
C VAL A 34 4.64 -6.25 17.36
N ASP A 35 4.50 -5.27 18.25
CA ASP A 35 3.23 -4.98 18.90
C ASP A 35 2.30 -4.24 17.93
N LEU A 36 1.33 -4.96 17.36
CA LEU A 36 0.37 -4.38 16.41
C LEU A 36 -0.46 -3.24 17.01
N ASN A 37 -0.58 -3.15 18.35
CA ASN A 37 -1.25 -2.03 19.00
C ASN A 37 -0.49 -0.70 18.83
N LYS A 38 0.79 -0.73 18.48
CA LYS A 38 1.57 0.49 18.22
C LYS A 38 1.34 1.08 16.83
N LEU A 39 0.80 0.31 15.88
CA LEU A 39 0.61 0.75 14.51
C LEU A 39 -0.70 1.54 14.34
N GLY A 40 -0.68 2.57 13.52
CA GLY A 40 -1.87 3.33 13.16
C GLY A 40 -2.88 2.47 12.39
N ALA A 41 -2.37 1.62 11.49
CA ALA A 41 -3.16 0.64 10.76
C ALA A 41 -2.33 -0.59 10.39
N VAL A 42 -3.01 -1.70 10.09
CA VAL A 42 -2.43 -2.87 9.41
C VAL A 42 -3.13 -3.03 8.06
N THR A 43 -2.35 -2.84 6.97
CA THR A 43 -2.82 -3.16 5.62
C THR A 43 -2.50 -4.62 5.33
N THR A 44 -3.54 -5.40 5.08
CA THR A 44 -3.43 -6.86 4.95
C THR A 44 -2.84 -7.30 3.61
N LYS A 45 -2.47 -8.57 3.52
CA LYS A 45 -2.22 -9.22 2.23
C LYS A 45 -3.43 -9.05 1.32
N GLY A 46 -3.16 -8.83 0.02
CA GLY A 46 -4.23 -8.75 -0.99
C GLY A 46 -5.11 -9.99 -0.98
N VAL A 47 -6.41 -9.78 -0.95
CA VAL A 47 -7.44 -10.84 -0.87
C VAL A 47 -8.24 -10.86 -2.16
N ALA A 48 -8.43 -12.05 -2.75
CA ALA A 48 -9.25 -12.30 -3.93
C ALA A 48 -10.54 -13.04 -3.57
N ASN A 49 -11.47 -13.14 -4.50
CA ASN A 49 -12.75 -13.86 -4.31
C ASN A 49 -12.57 -15.37 -4.07
N LYS A 50 -11.44 -15.93 -4.49
CA LYS A 50 -11.05 -17.33 -4.29
C LYS A 50 -9.55 -17.43 -3.97
N PRO A 51 -9.05 -18.57 -3.45
CA PRO A 51 -7.63 -18.78 -3.21
C PRO A 51 -6.81 -18.71 -4.52
N TRP A 52 -5.64 -18.03 -4.48
CA TRP A 52 -4.67 -18.00 -5.57
C TRP A 52 -3.33 -18.58 -5.12
N GLU A 53 -2.75 -19.45 -5.94
CA GLU A 53 -1.45 -20.11 -5.69
C GLU A 53 -0.27 -19.14 -5.89
N GLY A 54 -0.46 -18.08 -6.68
CA GLY A 54 0.61 -17.19 -7.13
C GLY A 54 1.42 -17.78 -8.29
N ASN A 55 2.53 -17.11 -8.60
CA ASN A 55 3.41 -17.51 -9.71
C ASN A 55 4.35 -18.66 -9.31
N PRO A 56 4.92 -19.39 -10.31
CA PRO A 56 5.98 -20.37 -10.07
C PRO A 56 7.23 -19.74 -9.43
N THR A 57 7.99 -20.54 -8.70
CA THR A 57 9.30 -20.15 -8.13
C THR A 57 10.45 -20.31 -9.14
N PRO A 58 11.54 -19.52 -9.02
CA PRO A 58 11.82 -18.46 -8.03
C PRO A 58 10.98 -17.21 -8.22
N ARG A 59 10.47 -16.64 -7.10
CA ARG A 59 9.53 -15.49 -7.10
C ARG A 59 10.12 -14.22 -6.53
N VAL A 60 11.29 -14.29 -5.91
CA VAL A 60 12.00 -13.16 -5.31
C VAL A 60 13.47 -13.21 -5.68
N ALA A 61 14.11 -12.04 -5.77
CA ALA A 61 15.53 -11.90 -6.01
C ALA A 61 16.04 -10.60 -5.40
N GLU A 62 17.20 -10.66 -4.74
CA GLU A 62 17.89 -9.46 -4.29
C GLU A 62 18.49 -8.69 -5.47
N VAL A 63 18.46 -7.38 -5.38
CA VAL A 63 19.11 -6.44 -6.30
C VAL A 63 19.80 -5.33 -5.50
N TYR A 64 20.61 -4.50 -6.16
CA TYR A 64 21.23 -3.35 -5.50
C TYR A 64 20.14 -2.41 -4.95
N GLY A 65 20.21 -2.16 -3.64
CA GLY A 65 19.31 -1.27 -2.93
C GLY A 65 17.89 -1.77 -2.81
N GLY A 66 17.62 -3.09 -2.92
CA GLY A 66 16.29 -3.63 -2.74
C GLY A 66 16.11 -5.06 -3.22
N MET A 67 14.89 -5.36 -3.66
CA MET A 67 14.52 -6.69 -4.15
C MET A 67 13.55 -6.60 -5.32
N LEU A 68 13.54 -7.67 -6.12
CA LEU A 68 12.48 -7.96 -7.10
C LEU A 68 11.55 -9.02 -6.54
N ASN A 69 10.26 -8.84 -6.75
CA ASN A 69 9.27 -9.88 -6.46
C ASN A 69 8.30 -10.08 -7.61
N ALA A 70 7.89 -11.31 -7.80
CA ALA A 70 6.82 -11.74 -8.70
C ALA A 70 5.98 -12.81 -8.00
N VAL A 71 5.50 -12.52 -6.79
CA VAL A 71 4.73 -13.48 -5.97
C VAL A 71 3.43 -13.88 -6.65
N GLY A 72 2.80 -12.98 -7.41
CA GLY A 72 1.57 -13.28 -8.14
C GLY A 72 0.33 -13.29 -7.25
N LEU A 73 0.30 -12.40 -6.25
CA LEU A 73 -0.86 -12.18 -5.36
C LEU A 73 -1.36 -13.46 -4.66
N GLN A 74 -0.48 -14.40 -4.32
CA GLN A 74 -0.84 -15.59 -3.54
C GLN A 74 -1.64 -15.16 -2.29
N ASN A 75 -2.83 -15.75 -2.10
CA ASN A 75 -3.71 -15.40 -0.99
C ASN A 75 -4.71 -16.54 -0.69
N PRO A 76 -5.30 -16.56 0.52
CA PRO A 76 -6.19 -17.64 0.95
C PRO A 76 -7.63 -17.54 0.43
N GLY A 77 -7.97 -16.46 -0.28
CA GLY A 77 -9.35 -16.13 -0.66
C GLY A 77 -10.16 -15.50 0.47
N ILE A 78 -11.24 -14.80 0.08
CA ILE A 78 -12.04 -13.96 0.98
C ILE A 78 -12.70 -14.74 2.13
N GLU A 79 -13.15 -15.97 1.87
CA GLU A 79 -13.87 -16.75 2.88
C GLU A 79 -12.98 -17.14 4.07
N LEU A 80 -11.73 -17.59 3.80
CA LEU A 80 -10.79 -17.92 4.85
C LEU A 80 -10.29 -16.65 5.55
N PHE A 81 -10.07 -15.58 4.79
CA PHE A 81 -9.68 -14.27 5.33
C PHE A 81 -10.69 -13.75 6.35
N CYS A 82 -11.98 -13.74 6.02
CA CYS A 82 -13.03 -13.28 6.94
C CYS A 82 -13.11 -14.15 8.21
N LYS A 83 -12.90 -15.47 8.09
CA LYS A 83 -13.00 -16.41 9.22
C LYS A 83 -11.77 -16.44 10.12
N ARG A 84 -10.58 -16.13 9.60
CA ARG A 84 -9.30 -16.27 10.30
C ARG A 84 -8.64 -14.92 10.58
N ASP A 85 -8.45 -14.10 9.52
CA ASP A 85 -7.57 -12.93 9.62
C ASP A 85 -8.28 -11.72 10.26
N ILE A 86 -9.55 -11.47 9.94
CA ILE A 86 -10.32 -10.39 10.57
C ILE A 86 -10.46 -10.62 12.09
N PRO A 87 -10.91 -11.80 12.58
CA PRO A 87 -10.98 -12.06 14.03
C PRO A 87 -9.63 -11.96 14.75
N PHE A 88 -8.53 -12.32 14.07
CA PHE A 88 -7.19 -12.15 14.61
C PHE A 88 -6.86 -10.66 14.78
N LEU A 89 -7.01 -9.85 13.74
CA LEU A 89 -6.70 -8.43 13.77
C LEU A 89 -7.58 -7.63 14.75
N LYS A 90 -8.82 -8.04 14.95
CA LYS A 90 -9.76 -7.41 15.90
C LYS A 90 -9.34 -7.53 17.37
N GLN A 91 -8.30 -8.33 17.68
CA GLN A 91 -7.74 -8.43 19.04
C GLN A 91 -6.82 -7.25 19.37
N PHE A 92 -6.43 -6.45 18.38
CA PHE A 92 -5.47 -5.35 18.51
C PHE A 92 -6.16 -4.00 18.34
N ASP A 93 -5.65 -2.99 19.05
CA ASP A 93 -6.05 -1.60 18.86
C ASP A 93 -5.28 -0.99 17.67
N THR A 94 -5.65 -1.38 16.47
CA THR A 94 -5.13 -0.87 15.19
C THR A 94 -6.24 -0.82 14.16
N ARG A 95 -6.12 0.01 13.13
CA ARG A 95 -7.10 0.03 12.05
C ARG A 95 -6.83 -1.11 11.07
N ILE A 96 -7.89 -1.72 10.57
CA ILE A 96 -7.81 -2.82 9.61
C ILE A 96 -8.09 -2.28 8.21
N VAL A 97 -7.06 -2.24 7.36
CA VAL A 97 -7.15 -1.88 5.95
C VAL A 97 -7.02 -3.16 5.13
N VAL A 98 -8.09 -3.57 4.48
CA VAL A 98 -8.08 -4.81 3.68
C VAL A 98 -7.67 -4.48 2.24
N ASN A 99 -6.51 -5.02 1.81
CA ASN A 99 -6.11 -4.93 0.41
C ASN A 99 -6.91 -5.92 -0.43
N VAL A 100 -7.54 -5.41 -1.49
CA VAL A 100 -8.42 -6.16 -2.39
C VAL A 100 -7.76 -6.32 -3.74
N CYS A 101 -7.75 -7.52 -4.30
CA CYS A 101 -7.24 -7.81 -5.63
C CYS A 101 -8.21 -8.66 -6.45
N GLY A 102 -8.14 -8.51 -7.76
CA GLY A 102 -8.97 -9.24 -8.73
C GLY A 102 -8.32 -9.25 -10.11
N HIS A 103 -8.74 -10.15 -10.99
CA HIS A 103 -8.35 -10.20 -12.39
C HIS A 103 -9.40 -9.59 -13.33
N SER A 104 -10.61 -9.36 -12.82
CA SER A 104 -11.72 -8.71 -13.52
C SER A 104 -12.47 -7.80 -12.57
N LEU A 105 -13.29 -6.91 -13.12
CA LEU A 105 -14.17 -6.04 -12.32
C LEU A 105 -15.09 -6.87 -11.41
N ASP A 106 -15.68 -7.95 -11.94
CA ASP A 106 -16.56 -8.82 -11.18
C ASP A 106 -15.86 -9.45 -9.98
N GLU A 107 -14.61 -9.89 -10.12
CA GLU A 107 -13.83 -10.43 -8.99
C GLU A 107 -13.56 -9.37 -7.91
N TYR A 108 -13.27 -8.11 -8.28
CA TYR A 108 -13.18 -7.02 -7.30
C TYR A 108 -14.52 -6.78 -6.60
N LEU A 109 -15.62 -6.72 -7.36
CA LEU A 109 -16.96 -6.49 -6.81
C LEU A 109 -17.41 -7.60 -5.87
N ASP A 110 -17.08 -8.86 -6.17
CA ASP A 110 -17.36 -10.01 -5.29
C ASP A 110 -16.70 -9.80 -3.91
N VAL A 111 -15.41 -9.44 -3.90
CA VAL A 111 -14.68 -9.20 -2.65
C VAL A 111 -15.21 -7.98 -1.91
N VAL A 112 -15.44 -6.87 -2.60
CA VAL A 112 -15.96 -5.62 -2.01
C VAL A 112 -17.34 -5.84 -1.36
N LYS A 113 -18.25 -6.50 -2.06
CA LYS A 113 -19.59 -6.82 -1.53
C LYS A 113 -19.49 -7.72 -0.30
N ARG A 114 -18.59 -8.70 -0.32
CA ARG A 114 -18.38 -9.61 0.82
C ARG A 114 -17.80 -8.89 2.03
N LEU A 115 -16.90 -7.93 1.82
CA LEU A 115 -16.28 -7.12 2.88
C LEU A 115 -17.18 -6.03 3.43
N ALA A 116 -18.19 -5.59 2.67
CA ALA A 116 -19.04 -4.46 3.05
C ALA A 116 -19.74 -4.64 4.42
N ASP A 117 -20.02 -5.88 4.83
CA ASP A 117 -20.65 -6.22 6.10
C ASP A 117 -19.66 -6.73 7.16
N GLU A 118 -18.36 -6.76 6.85
CA GLU A 118 -17.32 -7.18 7.78
C GLU A 118 -16.83 -6.00 8.66
N PRO A 119 -16.38 -6.28 9.90
CA PRO A 119 -15.92 -5.24 10.83
C PRO A 119 -14.48 -4.78 10.52
N ILE A 120 -14.27 -4.24 9.33
CA ILE A 120 -13.02 -3.63 8.86
C ILE A 120 -13.16 -2.13 8.79
N ASP A 121 -12.05 -1.39 8.80
CA ASP A 121 -12.09 0.07 8.81
C ASP A 121 -12.05 0.66 7.40
N MET A 122 -11.28 0.08 6.46
CA MET A 122 -11.08 0.60 5.11
C MET A 122 -10.78 -0.53 4.12
N MET A 123 -10.96 -0.25 2.82
CA MET A 123 -10.54 -1.12 1.71
C MET A 123 -9.47 -0.43 0.88
N GLU A 124 -8.35 -1.12 0.60
CA GLU A 124 -7.33 -0.69 -0.34
C GLU A 124 -7.45 -1.51 -1.63
N ILE A 125 -7.82 -0.89 -2.72
CA ILE A 125 -8.04 -1.57 -4.01
C ILE A 125 -6.76 -1.58 -4.81
N ASN A 126 -6.17 -2.75 -4.99
CA ASN A 126 -4.92 -2.94 -5.71
C ASN A 126 -5.19 -3.06 -7.22
N ILE A 127 -5.16 -1.94 -7.93
CA ILE A 127 -5.29 -1.89 -9.40
C ILE A 127 -3.95 -1.93 -10.13
N SER A 128 -2.85 -2.13 -9.42
CA SER A 128 -1.50 -2.09 -9.98
C SER A 128 -1.07 -3.38 -10.68
N CYS A 129 -1.93 -4.42 -10.75
CA CYS A 129 -1.61 -5.66 -11.43
C CYS A 129 -1.66 -5.48 -12.97
N PRO A 130 -0.53 -5.65 -13.69
CA PRO A 130 -0.46 -5.37 -15.12
C PRO A 130 -1.22 -6.38 -16.00
N ASN A 131 -1.72 -7.47 -15.41
CA ASN A 131 -2.34 -8.58 -16.13
C ASN A 131 -3.87 -8.56 -16.14
N VAL A 132 -4.49 -7.55 -15.53
CA VAL A 132 -5.94 -7.41 -15.52
C VAL A 132 -6.37 -6.66 -16.77
N LYS A 133 -6.80 -7.40 -17.78
CA LYS A 133 -7.35 -6.85 -19.02
C LYS A 133 -8.77 -7.38 -19.18
N GLU A 134 -9.75 -6.54 -19.00
CA GLU A 134 -11.11 -6.78 -19.42
C GLU A 134 -11.44 -5.79 -20.54
N GLY A 135 -11.87 -6.28 -21.69
CA GLY A 135 -12.18 -5.44 -22.85
C GLY A 135 -11.00 -4.64 -23.44
N GLY A 136 -9.74 -5.03 -23.14
CA GLY A 136 -8.54 -4.35 -23.63
C GLY A 136 -8.06 -3.17 -22.76
N ILE A 137 -8.72 -2.87 -21.66
CA ILE A 137 -8.36 -1.79 -20.73
C ILE A 137 -7.50 -2.34 -19.59
N ALA A 138 -6.32 -1.76 -19.40
CA ALA A 138 -5.48 -2.02 -18.22
C ALA A 138 -5.94 -1.10 -17.08
N PHE A 139 -6.68 -1.62 -16.11
CA PHE A 139 -7.34 -0.83 -15.07
C PHE A 139 -6.42 0.15 -14.32
N GLY A 140 -5.16 -0.17 -14.11
CA GLY A 140 -4.26 0.65 -13.28
C GLY A 140 -3.36 1.63 -14.04
N THR A 141 -3.35 1.61 -15.37
CA THR A 141 -2.42 2.43 -16.19
C THR A 141 -3.11 3.38 -17.15
N ASP A 142 -4.42 3.27 -17.28
CA ASP A 142 -5.27 4.16 -18.08
C ASP A 142 -6.21 4.97 -17.17
N PRO A 143 -6.22 6.33 -17.25
CA PRO A 143 -7.07 7.15 -16.39
C PRO A 143 -8.55 6.78 -16.46
N LYS A 144 -9.08 6.51 -17.65
CA LYS A 144 -10.50 6.14 -17.82
C LYS A 144 -10.81 4.80 -17.17
N GLY A 145 -9.89 3.83 -17.24
CA GLY A 145 -10.00 2.55 -16.55
C GLY A 145 -10.03 2.73 -15.03
N VAL A 146 -9.14 3.57 -14.50
CA VAL A 146 -9.09 3.90 -13.06
C VAL A 146 -10.38 4.55 -12.58
N GLU A 147 -10.88 5.57 -13.28
CA GLU A 147 -12.13 6.24 -12.95
C GLU A 147 -13.32 5.26 -12.97
N THR A 148 -13.39 4.41 -14.00
CA THR A 148 -14.46 3.42 -14.14
C THR A 148 -14.46 2.41 -13.01
N ILE A 149 -13.33 1.75 -12.74
CA ILE A 149 -13.25 0.73 -11.67
C ILE A 149 -13.52 1.34 -10.31
N THR A 150 -13.02 2.56 -10.05
CA THR A 150 -13.24 3.26 -8.79
C THR A 150 -14.73 3.53 -8.60
N SER A 151 -15.41 4.09 -9.60
CA SER A 151 -16.83 4.40 -9.51
C SER A 151 -17.72 3.16 -9.35
N GLU A 152 -17.37 2.05 -10.01
CA GLU A 152 -18.10 0.78 -9.83
C GLU A 152 -17.94 0.21 -8.41
N ILE A 153 -16.71 0.22 -7.87
CA ILE A 153 -16.43 -0.24 -6.50
C ILE A 153 -17.18 0.62 -5.48
N LYS A 154 -17.18 1.93 -5.64
CA LYS A 154 -17.84 2.87 -4.72
C LYS A 154 -19.36 2.67 -4.61
N LYS A 155 -19.99 2.04 -5.59
CA LYS A 155 -21.43 1.71 -5.52
C LYS A 155 -21.75 0.67 -4.44
N TYR A 156 -20.77 -0.18 -4.10
CA TYR A 156 -20.98 -1.33 -3.19
C TYR A 156 -20.18 -1.24 -1.90
N ALA A 157 -19.07 -0.50 -1.89
CA ALA A 157 -18.25 -0.32 -0.69
C ALA A 157 -19.01 0.51 0.36
N LYS A 158 -19.08 0.01 1.60
CA LYS A 158 -19.62 0.75 2.76
C LYS A 158 -18.50 1.47 3.54
N GLN A 159 -17.30 0.92 3.51
CA GLN A 159 -16.10 1.51 4.11
C GLN A 159 -15.42 2.47 3.12
N PRO A 160 -14.60 3.41 3.61
CA PRO A 160 -13.77 4.24 2.75
C PRO A 160 -12.86 3.41 1.84
N VAL A 161 -12.70 3.87 0.59
CA VAL A 161 -11.95 3.20 -0.47
C VAL A 161 -10.67 3.95 -0.75
N ILE A 162 -9.53 3.28 -0.62
CA ILE A 162 -8.20 3.71 -1.01
C ILE A 162 -7.87 3.07 -2.36
N MET A 163 -7.49 3.86 -3.37
CA MET A 163 -7.01 3.30 -4.64
C MET A 163 -5.48 3.20 -4.61
N GLN A 164 -4.93 1.98 -4.71
CA GLN A 164 -3.49 1.75 -4.74
C GLN A 164 -2.95 1.86 -6.16
N LEU A 165 -2.12 2.89 -6.40
CA LEU A 165 -1.66 3.29 -7.72
C LEU A 165 -0.32 2.66 -8.09
N SER A 166 -0.16 2.36 -9.39
CA SER A 166 1.08 1.86 -9.98
C SER A 166 2.02 3.00 -10.36
N PRO A 167 3.34 2.87 -10.12
CA PRO A 167 4.32 3.83 -10.64
C PRO A 167 4.64 3.66 -12.13
N ASN A 168 4.16 2.57 -12.74
CA ASN A 168 4.50 2.21 -14.14
C ASN A 168 3.57 2.94 -15.12
N VAL A 169 3.51 4.26 -15.00
CA VAL A 169 2.66 5.17 -15.78
C VAL A 169 3.46 6.41 -16.19
N THR A 170 3.01 7.11 -17.21
CA THR A 170 3.65 8.35 -17.68
C THR A 170 3.41 9.49 -16.69
N SER A 171 2.19 9.62 -16.17
CA SER A 171 1.80 10.68 -15.23
C SER A 171 1.01 10.07 -14.06
N ILE A 172 1.62 10.04 -12.89
CA ILE A 172 0.95 9.58 -11.67
C ILE A 172 -0.18 10.54 -11.26
N ALA A 173 0.00 11.82 -11.51
CA ALA A 173 -0.98 12.86 -11.22
C ALA A 173 -2.30 12.66 -12.00
N GLU A 174 -2.23 12.24 -13.26
CA GLU A 174 -3.41 11.94 -14.06
C GLU A 174 -4.17 10.73 -13.52
N ILE A 175 -3.45 9.68 -13.13
CA ILE A 175 -4.03 8.49 -12.54
C ILE A 175 -4.70 8.81 -11.18
N ALA A 176 -4.05 9.63 -10.36
CA ALA A 176 -4.60 10.05 -9.07
C ALA A 176 -5.88 10.89 -9.23
N ARG A 177 -5.90 11.84 -10.18
CA ARG A 177 -7.13 12.61 -10.50
C ARG A 177 -8.26 11.71 -10.97
N ALA A 178 -7.96 10.69 -11.77
CA ALA A 178 -8.96 9.73 -12.25
C ALA A 178 -9.54 8.91 -11.08
N ALA A 179 -8.69 8.50 -10.11
CA ALA A 179 -9.17 7.83 -8.90
C ALA A 179 -10.08 8.74 -8.07
N GLU A 180 -9.69 10.01 -7.86
CA GLU A 180 -10.52 11.01 -7.15
C GLU A 180 -11.83 11.27 -7.88
N ALA A 181 -11.80 11.45 -9.23
CA ALA A 181 -13.01 11.63 -10.05
C ALA A 181 -13.95 10.42 -9.99
N GLY A 182 -13.43 9.20 -9.88
CA GLY A 182 -14.20 7.98 -9.65
C GLY A 182 -14.79 7.86 -8.24
N GLY A 183 -14.44 8.77 -7.32
CA GLY A 183 -14.97 8.83 -5.96
C GLY A 183 -14.11 8.10 -4.93
N ALA A 184 -12.81 7.88 -5.19
CA ALA A 184 -11.89 7.37 -4.16
C ALA A 184 -11.86 8.31 -2.96
N ASP A 185 -11.80 7.73 -1.75
CA ASP A 185 -11.72 8.49 -0.51
C ASP A 185 -10.26 8.81 -0.12
N ALA A 186 -9.31 8.03 -0.64
CA ALA A 186 -7.87 8.24 -0.52
C ALA A 186 -7.13 7.52 -1.66
N VAL A 187 -5.84 7.82 -1.83
CA VAL A 187 -4.94 7.05 -2.71
C VAL A 187 -3.73 6.56 -1.93
N SER A 188 -3.18 5.41 -2.32
CA SER A 188 -1.89 4.92 -1.84
C SER A 188 -0.94 4.72 -3.02
N LEU A 189 0.30 5.15 -2.85
CA LEU A 189 1.34 5.04 -3.88
C LEU A 189 2.73 5.09 -3.27
N ILE A 190 3.71 4.42 -3.82
CA ILE A 190 3.68 3.67 -5.07
C ILE A 190 3.73 2.17 -4.83
N ASN A 191 3.07 1.37 -5.68
CA ASN A 191 3.38 -0.03 -5.77
C ASN A 191 4.79 -0.18 -6.39
N THR A 192 5.18 -1.36 -6.84
CA THR A 192 6.55 -1.66 -7.26
C THR A 192 6.84 -1.23 -8.71
N ILE A 193 8.09 -0.83 -8.97
CA ILE A 193 8.59 -0.49 -10.31
C ILE A 193 8.97 -1.77 -11.05
N THR A 194 8.50 -1.95 -12.28
CA THR A 194 8.82 -3.12 -13.08
C THR A 194 10.32 -3.21 -13.40
N GLY A 195 10.94 -4.33 -13.06
CA GLY A 195 12.35 -4.61 -13.29
C GLY A 195 12.61 -6.06 -13.71
N MET A 196 13.87 -6.38 -13.99
CA MET A 196 14.33 -7.70 -14.40
C MET A 196 15.74 -7.98 -13.88
N LYS A 197 16.03 -9.24 -13.58
CA LYS A 197 17.39 -9.71 -13.27
C LYS A 197 17.74 -10.93 -14.11
N ILE A 198 18.94 -10.91 -14.69
CA ILE A 198 19.50 -11.99 -15.51
C ILE A 198 20.72 -12.57 -14.80
N ASP A 199 20.78 -13.89 -14.71
CA ASP A 199 21.98 -14.63 -14.34
C ASP A 199 22.88 -14.75 -15.56
N ILE A 200 23.98 -14.02 -15.57
CA ILE A 200 24.92 -13.96 -16.71
C ILE A 200 25.65 -15.29 -16.94
N ASN A 201 25.85 -16.08 -15.89
CA ASN A 201 26.56 -17.35 -15.98
C ASN A 201 25.66 -18.42 -16.57
N ARG A 202 24.41 -18.46 -16.14
CA ARG A 202 23.39 -19.41 -16.64
C ARG A 202 22.69 -18.93 -17.91
N ARG A 203 22.85 -17.62 -18.25
CA ARG A 203 22.15 -16.96 -19.37
C ARG A 203 20.64 -17.16 -19.29
N SER A 204 20.07 -16.99 -18.10
CA SER A 204 18.66 -17.23 -17.81
C SER A 204 18.08 -16.12 -16.92
N PHE A 205 16.77 -16.02 -16.91
CA PHE A 205 16.08 -15.13 -15.96
C PHE A 205 16.20 -15.67 -14.54
N VAL A 206 16.41 -14.78 -13.56
CA VAL A 206 16.47 -15.15 -12.14
C VAL A 206 15.06 -15.45 -11.61
N LEU A 207 14.06 -14.68 -12.02
CA LEU A 207 12.67 -14.93 -11.66
C LEU A 207 12.00 -15.81 -12.71
N ALA A 208 11.17 -16.78 -12.29
CA ALA A 208 10.41 -17.64 -13.19
C ALA A 208 9.47 -16.80 -14.09
N ASN A 209 8.92 -15.71 -13.58
CA ASN A 209 8.05 -14.77 -14.31
C ASN A 209 8.83 -13.79 -15.23
N LYS A 210 10.16 -13.93 -15.34
CA LYS A 210 11.10 -13.07 -16.09
C LYS A 210 11.21 -11.67 -15.49
N THR A 211 10.11 -10.93 -15.37
CA THR A 211 10.01 -9.61 -14.73
C THR A 211 9.44 -9.72 -13.33
N GLY A 212 9.71 -8.71 -12.50
CA GLY A 212 9.15 -8.56 -11.16
C GLY A 212 9.07 -7.10 -10.76
N GLY A 213 8.35 -6.83 -9.68
CA GLY A 213 8.28 -5.50 -9.10
C GLY A 213 9.49 -5.22 -8.21
N MET A 214 10.21 -4.13 -8.46
CA MET A 214 11.32 -3.64 -7.65
C MET A 214 10.80 -2.82 -6.48
N SER A 215 11.32 -3.10 -5.28
CA SER A 215 11.05 -2.38 -4.03
C SER A 215 12.32 -2.27 -3.20
N GLY A 216 12.30 -1.46 -2.13
CA GLY A 216 13.44 -1.22 -1.26
C GLY A 216 14.02 0.19 -1.41
N PRO A 217 15.12 0.54 -0.71
CA PRO A 217 15.63 1.91 -0.62
C PRO A 217 15.87 2.61 -1.96
N ALA A 218 16.28 1.87 -3.00
CA ALA A 218 16.57 2.46 -4.31
C ALA A 218 15.35 3.08 -5.00
N VAL A 219 14.12 2.73 -4.63
CA VAL A 219 12.91 3.34 -5.20
C VAL A 219 12.42 4.56 -4.43
N HIS A 220 13.00 4.86 -3.24
CA HIS A 220 12.52 5.92 -2.36
C HIS A 220 12.44 7.30 -3.05
N PRO A 221 13.47 7.82 -3.71
CA PRO A 221 13.39 9.14 -4.34
C PRO A 221 12.35 9.21 -5.47
N VAL A 222 12.07 8.09 -6.13
CA VAL A 222 10.98 8.03 -7.13
C VAL A 222 9.63 8.12 -6.45
N ALA A 223 9.46 7.41 -5.33
CA ALA A 223 8.22 7.42 -4.56
C ALA A 223 7.94 8.81 -3.96
N VAL A 224 8.94 9.47 -3.36
CA VAL A 224 8.84 10.84 -2.82
C VAL A 224 8.36 11.82 -3.90
N ARG A 225 9.00 11.80 -5.09
CA ARG A 225 8.56 12.63 -6.22
C ARG A 225 7.11 12.37 -6.61
N MET A 226 6.72 11.09 -6.73
CA MET A 226 5.35 10.74 -7.13
C MET A 226 4.31 11.13 -6.07
N VAL A 227 4.63 11.03 -4.78
CA VAL A 227 3.78 11.52 -3.69
C VAL A 227 3.63 13.04 -3.79
N TYR A 228 4.72 13.78 -4.01
CA TYR A 228 4.69 15.22 -4.18
C TYR A 228 3.81 15.65 -5.37
N GLU A 229 4.01 15.04 -6.55
CA GLU A 229 3.18 15.30 -7.73
C GLU A 229 1.69 15.00 -7.49
N THR A 230 1.40 13.93 -6.75
CA THR A 230 0.02 13.55 -6.40
C THR A 230 -0.59 14.55 -5.41
N ALA A 231 0.16 15.00 -4.42
CA ALA A 231 -0.32 15.97 -3.42
C ALA A 231 -0.71 17.33 -4.04
N HIS A 232 -0.10 17.67 -5.20
CA HIS A 232 -0.48 18.87 -5.97
C HIS A 232 -1.58 18.61 -7.02
N ALA A 233 -2.05 17.36 -7.12
CA ALA A 233 -3.01 16.98 -8.15
C ALA A 233 -4.40 16.64 -7.60
N VAL A 234 -4.50 16.20 -6.33
CA VAL A 234 -5.75 15.75 -5.70
C VAL A 234 -5.93 16.38 -4.32
N ASN A 235 -7.17 16.37 -3.81
CA ASN A 235 -7.51 16.88 -2.48
C ASN A 235 -7.77 15.77 -1.44
N ILE A 236 -7.78 14.51 -1.87
CA ILE A 236 -7.98 13.36 -1.00
C ILE A 236 -6.67 12.96 -0.32
N PRO A 237 -6.72 12.33 0.88
CA PRO A 237 -5.54 11.88 1.61
C PRO A 237 -4.66 10.92 0.81
N ILE A 238 -3.35 10.98 1.07
CA ILE A 238 -2.34 10.15 0.42
C ILE A 238 -1.64 9.27 1.44
N ILE A 239 -1.52 7.97 1.15
CA ILE A 239 -0.67 7.04 1.89
C ILE A 239 0.59 6.81 1.05
N GLY A 240 1.72 7.38 1.48
CA GLY A 240 3.00 7.27 0.78
C GLY A 240 3.68 5.94 1.07
N MET A 241 4.16 5.24 0.04
CA MET A 241 4.96 4.01 0.19
C MET A 241 6.06 3.93 -0.87
N GLY A 242 7.15 3.26 -0.51
CA GLY A 242 8.28 3.01 -1.41
C GLY A 242 9.60 3.38 -0.75
N GLY A 243 10.40 2.36 -0.43
CA GLY A 243 11.75 2.49 0.07
C GLY A 243 11.91 3.08 1.47
N ILE A 244 10.85 3.20 2.25
CA ILE A 244 10.88 3.69 3.63
C ILE A 244 11.60 2.64 4.49
N THR A 245 12.70 3.02 5.15
CA THR A 245 13.53 2.15 5.98
C THR A 245 13.71 2.65 7.41
N ASN A 246 13.44 3.92 7.65
CA ASN A 246 13.61 4.60 8.93
C ASN A 246 12.67 5.80 9.04
N ALA A 247 12.67 6.48 10.20
CA ALA A 247 11.81 7.63 10.44
C ALA A 247 12.10 8.84 9.53
N SER A 248 13.35 9.03 9.11
CA SER A 248 13.69 10.14 8.20
C SER A 248 13.03 9.97 6.84
N ASP A 249 13.04 8.74 6.30
CA ASP A 249 12.36 8.42 5.04
C ASP A 249 10.84 8.62 5.16
N ALA A 250 10.25 8.23 6.31
CA ALA A 250 8.82 8.42 6.58
C ALA A 250 8.45 9.92 6.65
N ILE A 251 9.27 10.72 7.32
CA ILE A 251 9.08 12.16 7.44
C ILE A 251 9.25 12.84 6.07
N GLU A 252 10.21 12.41 5.25
CA GLU A 252 10.37 12.91 3.88
C GLU A 252 9.10 12.69 3.03
N MET A 253 8.48 11.50 3.14
CA MET A 253 7.19 11.23 2.50
C MET A 253 6.07 12.15 3.00
N ILE A 254 6.01 12.40 4.32
CA ILE A 254 4.99 13.29 4.91
C ILE A 254 5.21 14.72 4.45
N LEU A 255 6.45 15.21 4.45
CA LEU A 255 6.79 16.53 3.94
C LEU A 255 6.46 16.68 2.45
N ALA A 256 6.57 15.62 1.65
CA ALA A 256 6.15 15.60 0.25
C ALA A 256 4.62 15.64 0.06
N GLY A 257 3.83 15.42 1.11
CA GLY A 257 2.37 15.52 1.10
C GLY A 257 1.61 14.25 1.49
N ALA A 258 2.29 13.19 1.94
CA ALA A 258 1.61 12.01 2.46
C ALA A 258 0.97 12.30 3.83
N THR A 259 -0.29 11.92 4.00
CA THR A 259 -1.00 11.95 5.29
C THR A 259 -0.58 10.79 6.19
N ALA A 260 -0.27 9.65 5.59
CA ALA A 260 0.22 8.45 6.26
C ALA A 260 1.29 7.77 5.40
N VAL A 261 2.04 6.84 5.99
CA VAL A 261 3.13 6.12 5.32
C VAL A 261 2.98 4.61 5.49
N SER A 262 3.36 3.87 4.46
CA SER A 262 3.27 2.42 4.43
C SER A 262 4.63 1.77 4.23
N VAL A 263 5.06 0.93 5.18
CA VAL A 263 6.38 0.29 5.22
C VAL A 263 6.30 -1.10 4.59
N GLY A 264 7.14 -1.33 3.58
CA GLY A 264 7.16 -2.59 2.83
C GLY A 264 8.40 -3.44 3.10
N THR A 265 9.32 -3.45 2.14
CA THR A 265 10.54 -4.31 2.08
C THR A 265 11.39 -4.26 3.36
N ALA A 266 11.42 -3.13 4.06
CA ALA A 266 12.19 -2.98 5.30
C ALA A 266 11.76 -3.95 6.40
N ASN A 267 10.49 -4.42 6.40
CA ASN A 267 9.99 -5.43 7.34
C ASN A 267 10.73 -6.78 7.19
N PHE A 268 11.22 -7.11 5.99
CA PHE A 268 12.00 -8.33 5.76
C PHE A 268 13.43 -8.22 6.30
N VAL A 269 13.98 -7.00 6.33
CA VAL A 269 15.33 -6.74 6.85
C VAL A 269 15.33 -6.65 8.37
N ASN A 270 14.36 -5.92 8.92
CA ASN A 270 14.15 -5.78 10.35
C ASN A 270 12.65 -5.78 10.66
N PRO A 271 12.11 -6.83 11.27
CA PRO A 271 10.67 -6.92 11.58
C PRO A 271 10.15 -5.77 12.46
N LYS A 272 11.01 -5.13 13.25
CA LYS A 272 10.67 -4.02 14.15
C LYS A 272 10.71 -2.64 13.50
N THR A 273 10.98 -2.56 12.18
CA THR A 273 11.13 -1.28 11.47
C THR A 273 9.94 -0.36 11.68
N THR A 274 8.72 -0.87 11.63
CA THR A 274 7.50 -0.06 11.79
C THR A 274 7.40 0.59 13.17
N GLU A 275 7.68 -0.14 14.26
CA GLU A 275 7.72 0.43 15.61
C GLU A 275 8.81 1.50 15.73
N GLN A 276 10.01 1.22 15.21
CA GLN A 276 11.14 2.16 15.23
C GLN A 276 10.82 3.44 14.45
N ILE A 277 10.04 3.34 13.37
CA ILE A 277 9.58 4.50 12.61
C ILE A 277 8.58 5.33 13.44
N VAL A 278 7.62 4.68 14.12
CA VAL A 278 6.68 5.39 15.01
C VAL A 278 7.45 6.15 16.10
N ASP A 279 8.37 5.48 16.78
CA ASP A 279 9.18 6.10 17.84
C ASP A 279 10.05 7.25 17.30
N GLY A 280 10.69 7.06 16.13
CA GLY A 280 11.55 8.06 15.51
C GLY A 280 10.77 9.29 14.96
N ILE A 281 9.52 9.14 14.53
CA ILE A 281 8.65 10.27 14.18
C ILE A 281 8.35 11.09 15.45
N ALA A 282 8.02 10.43 16.56
CA ALA A 282 7.79 11.12 17.83
C ALA A 282 9.03 11.91 18.30
N GLU A 283 10.22 11.29 18.22
CA GLU A 283 11.50 11.95 18.53
C GLU A 283 11.76 13.17 17.64
N TYR A 284 11.47 13.06 16.34
CA TYR A 284 11.60 14.19 15.42
C TYR A 284 10.67 15.33 15.80
N MET A 285 9.40 15.03 16.04
CA MET A 285 8.40 16.05 16.44
C MET A 285 8.81 16.76 17.74
N ASP A 286 9.27 16.03 18.74
CA ASP A 286 9.74 16.61 20.00
C ASP A 286 11.00 17.48 19.79
N ARG A 287 11.97 17.02 18.98
CA ARG A 287 13.20 17.76 18.66
C ARG A 287 12.93 19.09 17.96
N TYR A 288 11.98 19.13 17.03
CA TYR A 288 11.67 20.31 16.23
C TYR A 288 10.48 21.13 16.75
N GLY A 289 9.89 20.71 17.88
CA GLY A 289 8.79 21.41 18.53
C GLY A 289 7.46 21.32 17.79
N VAL A 290 7.30 20.33 16.90
CA VAL A 290 6.06 20.06 16.16
C VAL A 290 5.01 19.53 17.13
N LYS A 291 3.84 20.19 17.20
CA LYS A 291 2.78 19.84 18.14
C LYS A 291 1.78 18.84 17.55
N ASP A 292 1.56 18.92 16.26
CA ASP A 292 0.64 18.07 15.51
C ASP A 292 1.31 17.60 14.23
N ILE A 293 1.24 16.29 13.93
CA ILE A 293 1.88 15.71 12.74
C ILE A 293 1.35 16.33 11.44
N SER A 294 0.12 16.85 11.44
CA SER A 294 -0.47 17.53 10.29
C SER A 294 0.30 18.79 9.86
N GLU A 295 1.08 19.39 10.78
CA GLU A 295 1.96 20.53 10.47
C GLU A 295 3.06 20.16 9.45
N LEU A 296 3.41 18.87 9.37
CA LEU A 296 4.45 18.37 8.46
C LEU A 296 3.90 17.99 7.08
N VAL A 297 2.58 17.73 6.95
CA VAL A 297 2.01 17.27 5.69
C VAL A 297 2.13 18.34 4.60
N GLY A 298 2.91 18.03 3.56
CA GLY A 298 3.16 18.96 2.45
C GLY A 298 3.93 20.23 2.86
N ALA A 299 4.73 20.17 3.91
CA ALA A 299 5.41 21.34 4.45
C ALA A 299 6.77 21.65 3.78
N VAL A 300 7.18 20.90 2.75
CA VAL A 300 8.47 21.09 2.06
C VAL A 300 8.61 22.47 1.42
N ASP A 301 7.51 23.05 0.95
CA ASP A 301 7.48 24.35 0.26
C ASP A 301 6.95 25.49 1.13
N ARG A 302 6.94 25.32 2.47
CA ARG A 302 6.42 26.30 3.43
C ARG A 302 7.52 27.04 4.17
#